data_7a2074eb210a448000305806a353929b
#
_entry.id   7a2074eb210a448000305806a353929b
#
_cell.length_a   1.000
_cell.length_b   1.000
_cell.length_c   1.000
_cell.angle_alpha   90.00
_cell.angle_beta   90.00
_cell.angle_gamma   90.00
#
_symmetry.space_group_name_H-M   'P 1'
#
loop_
_entity.id
_entity.type
_entity.pdbx_description
1 polymer ?
#
loop_
_entity_poly.entity_id
_entity_poly.type
_entity_poly.pdbx_seq_one_letter_code
_entity_poly.pdbx_strand_id
1 'polypeptide(L)'
;LGEVLPASPTTRVIEGPFLPQLSEIGARHPVTQGLEQLSQQARPTFDKSGPPWGRWLRYIEVDNPKGEVVMQGPDKRPLLILNHEGDGRVALLASDQAWLWSRGFEGGGPQQELLRRLAHWLMKEPQLEEEALTADVSGTEVTVTRRTMTDSARTATVTAPDGSISALPLPKVQPGLYRSVLNAPAMGLYRLKEGDLERVFVVGPASPREFENAVATADSLGPIASSTNGGVLRLETGIPSSRQVREGRPAFGRGWIGITPREAYRTVDLRVTPLLPAWLTLASVLALMLLAWISEGRRRRQIG
;
A
#
# COMPACT_ATOMS: atom_id res chain seq x y z
N LEU A 1 10.86 -3.03 -30.49
CA LEU A 1 10.85 -4.07 -29.44
C LEU A 1 12.24 -4.71 -29.27
N GLY A 2 12.97 -5.02 -30.36
CA GLY A 2 14.29 -5.68 -30.27
C GLY A 2 15.37 -4.90 -29.54
N GLU A 3 15.29 -3.58 -29.50
CA GLU A 3 16.26 -2.72 -28.78
C GLU A 3 16.08 -2.76 -27.25
N VAL A 4 14.82 -2.93 -26.81
CA VAL A 4 14.44 -2.93 -25.39
C VAL A 4 14.59 -4.33 -24.77
N LEU A 5 14.55 -5.39 -25.58
CA LEU A 5 14.67 -6.75 -25.05
C LEU A 5 16.08 -7.00 -24.50
N PRO A 6 16.20 -7.62 -23.31
CA PRO A 6 17.47 -7.89 -22.67
C PRO A 6 18.29 -9.01 -23.34
N ALA A 7 17.78 -9.63 -24.39
CA ALA A 7 18.50 -10.54 -25.28
C ALA A 7 17.75 -10.67 -26.61
N SER A 8 18.44 -11.13 -27.63
CA SER A 8 17.87 -11.36 -28.96
C SER A 8 17.51 -12.84 -29.10
N PRO A 9 16.24 -13.21 -29.29
CA PRO A 9 15.87 -14.60 -29.57
C PRO A 9 16.47 -15.03 -30.92
N THR A 10 17.09 -16.20 -30.94
CA THR A 10 17.47 -16.86 -32.17
C THR A 10 16.26 -17.62 -32.74
N THR A 11 16.34 -18.12 -33.93
CA THR A 11 15.26 -18.96 -34.52
C THR A 11 15.28 -20.39 -33.96
N ARG A 12 16.19 -20.70 -33.04
CA ARG A 12 16.41 -22.06 -32.55
C ARG A 12 15.67 -22.30 -31.22
N VAL A 13 14.93 -23.39 -31.19
CA VAL A 13 14.30 -23.92 -29.99
C VAL A 13 14.99 -25.25 -29.64
N ILE A 14 15.40 -25.39 -28.40
CA ILE A 14 16.01 -26.62 -27.87
C ILE A 14 14.93 -27.36 -27.09
N GLU A 15 14.59 -28.55 -27.55
CA GLU A 15 13.65 -29.44 -26.88
C GLU A 15 14.41 -30.53 -26.12
N GLY A 16 13.96 -30.84 -24.95
CA GLY A 16 14.52 -31.85 -24.05
C GLY A 16 14.55 -31.40 -22.59
N PRO A 17 14.62 -32.35 -21.67
CA PRO A 17 14.57 -32.07 -20.26
C PRO A 17 15.85 -31.34 -19.78
N PHE A 18 15.68 -30.21 -19.12
CA PHE A 18 16.75 -29.50 -18.43
C PHE A 18 16.28 -28.98 -17.09
N LEU A 19 17.20 -28.83 -16.17
CA LEU A 19 16.93 -28.30 -14.83
C LEU A 19 17.29 -26.83 -14.79
N PRO A 20 16.33 -25.91 -14.60
CA PRO A 20 16.63 -24.50 -14.37
C PRO A 20 17.55 -24.35 -13.15
N GLN A 21 18.55 -23.50 -13.24
CA GLN A 21 19.53 -23.26 -12.17
C GLN A 21 19.63 -21.76 -11.90
N LEU A 22 19.94 -21.38 -10.66
CA LEU A 22 20.31 -20.00 -10.35
C LEU A 22 21.75 -19.76 -10.78
N SER A 23 22.01 -18.58 -11.34
CA SER A 23 23.37 -18.10 -11.54
C SER A 23 23.97 -17.59 -10.23
N GLU A 24 25.25 -17.26 -10.21
CA GLU A 24 25.86 -16.57 -9.05
C GLU A 24 25.16 -15.23 -8.75
N ILE A 25 24.79 -14.49 -9.78
CA ILE A 25 24.02 -13.24 -9.67
C ILE A 25 22.64 -13.55 -9.15
N GLY A 26 21.97 -14.57 -9.68
CA GLY A 26 20.64 -14.99 -9.25
C GLY A 26 20.57 -15.45 -7.80
N ALA A 27 21.64 -15.99 -7.25
CA ALA A 27 21.71 -16.31 -5.83
C ALA A 27 21.67 -15.07 -4.91
N ARG A 28 22.00 -13.88 -5.45
CA ARG A 28 22.01 -12.59 -4.73
C ARG A 28 20.83 -11.71 -5.10
N HIS A 29 20.32 -11.86 -6.32
CA HIS A 29 19.26 -11.00 -6.85
C HIS A 29 17.92 -11.21 -6.12
N PRO A 30 17.22 -10.14 -5.68
CA PRO A 30 16.01 -10.23 -4.86
C PRO A 30 14.87 -11.04 -5.50
N VAL A 31 14.79 -11.05 -6.82
CA VAL A 31 13.78 -11.84 -7.56
C VAL A 31 13.95 -13.35 -7.34
N THR A 32 15.19 -13.82 -7.31
CA THR A 32 15.52 -15.27 -7.32
C THR A 32 16.16 -15.77 -6.02
N GLN A 33 16.66 -14.87 -5.17
CA GLN A 33 17.30 -15.20 -3.90
C GLN A 33 16.36 -16.02 -3.01
N GLY A 34 16.83 -17.13 -2.48
CA GLY A 34 16.09 -17.96 -1.53
C GLY A 34 14.98 -18.82 -2.15
N LEU A 35 14.79 -18.85 -3.45
CA LEU A 35 13.80 -19.72 -4.10
C LEU A 35 14.05 -21.21 -3.84
N GLU A 36 15.31 -21.62 -3.71
CA GLU A 36 15.66 -23.02 -3.40
C GLU A 36 15.18 -23.45 -2.02
N GLN A 37 15.28 -22.56 -1.02
CA GLN A 37 14.81 -22.82 0.33
C GLN A 37 13.29 -22.98 0.40
N LEU A 38 12.56 -22.18 -0.37
CA LEU A 38 11.10 -22.26 -0.45
C LEU A 38 10.62 -23.58 -1.10
N SER A 39 11.44 -24.16 -1.96
CA SER A 39 11.10 -25.38 -2.71
C SER A 39 11.61 -26.67 -2.07
N GLN A 40 12.29 -26.61 -0.93
CA GLN A 40 12.88 -27.79 -0.28
C GLN A 40 11.87 -28.91 0.05
N GLN A 41 10.59 -28.57 0.22
CA GLN A 41 9.51 -29.54 0.47
C GLN A 41 9.10 -30.31 -0.80
N ALA A 42 9.43 -29.82 -1.97
CA ALA A 42 9.03 -30.34 -3.27
C ALA A 42 10.16 -31.04 -4.03
N ARG A 43 11.20 -31.53 -3.33
CA ARG A 43 12.39 -32.14 -3.97
C ARG A 43 12.03 -33.25 -4.93
N PRO A 44 12.41 -33.15 -6.19
CA PRO A 44 12.27 -34.24 -7.14
C PRO A 44 13.10 -35.46 -6.70
N THR A 45 12.58 -36.62 -6.94
CA THR A 45 13.21 -37.90 -6.55
C THR A 45 14.41 -38.29 -7.44
N PHE A 46 14.59 -37.64 -8.59
CA PHE A 46 15.56 -38.04 -9.61
C PHE A 46 16.95 -37.40 -9.44
N ASP A 47 17.05 -36.26 -8.79
CA ASP A 47 18.33 -35.60 -8.51
C ASP A 47 18.33 -34.96 -7.12
N LYS A 48 19.17 -35.44 -6.22
CA LYS A 48 19.33 -34.92 -4.86
C LYS A 48 20.41 -33.85 -4.74
N SER A 49 21.22 -33.65 -5.77
CA SER A 49 22.33 -32.70 -5.79
C SER A 49 22.02 -31.38 -6.45
N GLY A 50 20.98 -31.32 -7.29
CA GLY A 50 20.51 -30.14 -7.98
C GLY A 50 19.52 -29.27 -7.21
N PRO A 51 19.02 -28.19 -7.83
CA PRO A 51 17.94 -27.37 -7.30
C PRO A 51 16.69 -28.19 -6.96
N PRO A 52 15.93 -27.83 -5.92
CA PRO A 52 14.81 -28.63 -5.42
C PRO A 52 13.50 -28.40 -6.20
N TRP A 53 13.55 -28.44 -7.52
CA TRP A 53 12.40 -28.29 -8.41
C TRP A 53 12.46 -29.16 -9.65
N GLY A 54 11.35 -29.24 -10.38
CA GLY A 54 11.21 -30.05 -11.59
C GLY A 54 11.87 -29.43 -12.81
N ARG A 55 12.17 -30.30 -13.78
CA ARG A 55 12.74 -29.91 -15.07
C ARG A 55 11.73 -29.21 -15.97
N TRP A 56 12.26 -28.41 -16.89
CA TRP A 56 11.53 -27.90 -18.05
C TRP A 56 11.96 -28.66 -19.30
N LEU A 57 11.13 -28.59 -20.35
CA LEU A 57 11.31 -29.43 -21.54
C LEU A 57 11.58 -28.62 -22.80
N ARG A 58 11.54 -27.30 -22.73
CA ARG A 58 11.68 -26.42 -23.89
C ARG A 58 12.40 -25.14 -23.51
N TYR A 59 13.41 -24.81 -24.29
CA TYR A 59 14.22 -23.61 -24.14
C TYR A 59 14.29 -22.87 -25.47
N ILE A 60 14.04 -21.56 -25.46
CA ILE A 60 14.17 -20.67 -26.61
C ILE A 60 15.59 -20.08 -26.55
N GLU A 61 16.41 -20.40 -27.54
CA GLU A 61 17.77 -19.90 -27.56
C GLU A 61 17.81 -18.39 -27.75
N VAL A 62 18.61 -17.72 -26.93
CA VAL A 62 18.82 -16.27 -26.95
C VAL A 62 20.29 -15.94 -26.99
N ASP A 63 20.62 -14.90 -27.74
CA ASP A 63 21.97 -14.38 -27.90
C ASP A 63 22.10 -12.96 -27.34
N ASN A 64 23.36 -12.54 -27.11
CA ASN A 64 23.72 -11.19 -26.69
C ASN A 64 22.95 -10.69 -25.48
N PRO A 65 22.99 -11.39 -24.33
CA PRO A 65 22.29 -10.95 -23.14
C PRO A 65 22.80 -9.57 -22.69
N LYS A 66 21.88 -8.62 -22.56
CA LYS A 66 22.10 -7.29 -21.98
C LYS A 66 21.45 -7.30 -20.60
N GLY A 67 22.25 -7.05 -19.56
CA GLY A 67 21.76 -7.09 -18.18
C GLY A 67 22.14 -8.36 -17.43
N GLU A 68 21.42 -8.68 -16.39
CA GLU A 68 21.76 -9.71 -15.41
C GLU A 68 21.08 -11.04 -15.72
N VAL A 69 21.86 -12.08 -15.95
CA VAL A 69 21.36 -13.44 -16.11
C VAL A 69 21.18 -14.04 -14.72
N VAL A 70 19.94 -14.07 -14.20
CA VAL A 70 19.61 -14.55 -12.85
C VAL A 70 19.27 -16.05 -12.81
N MET A 71 18.80 -16.62 -13.93
CA MET A 71 18.62 -18.06 -14.07
C MET A 71 19.25 -18.57 -15.36
N GLN A 72 19.69 -19.81 -15.31
CA GLN A 72 20.36 -20.51 -16.41
C GLN A 72 19.58 -21.78 -16.79
N GLY A 73 19.55 -22.05 -18.08
CA GLY A 73 18.97 -23.24 -18.69
C GLY A 73 20.05 -24.27 -19.08
N PRO A 74 19.81 -25.02 -20.19
CA PRO A 74 20.76 -26.04 -20.66
C PRO A 74 22.12 -25.40 -20.97
N ASP A 75 23.20 -26.10 -20.67
CA ASP A 75 24.57 -25.67 -20.90
C ASP A 75 24.92 -24.28 -20.33
N LYS A 76 24.28 -23.91 -19.19
CA LYS A 76 24.40 -22.59 -18.53
C LYS A 76 23.96 -21.39 -19.40
N ARG A 77 23.14 -21.64 -20.41
CA ARG A 77 22.58 -20.59 -21.27
C ARG A 77 21.61 -19.69 -20.49
N PRO A 78 21.48 -18.41 -20.86
CA PRO A 78 20.59 -17.48 -20.19
C PRO A 78 19.12 -17.94 -20.24
N LEU A 79 18.47 -18.11 -19.08
CA LEU A 79 17.07 -18.52 -18.99
C LEU A 79 16.16 -17.39 -18.53
N LEU A 80 16.55 -16.68 -17.47
CA LEU A 80 15.87 -15.46 -17.01
C LEU A 80 16.90 -14.34 -16.99
N ILE A 81 16.62 -13.30 -17.74
CA ILE A 81 17.48 -12.12 -17.90
C ILE A 81 16.70 -10.91 -17.44
N LEU A 82 17.29 -10.11 -16.57
CA LEU A 82 16.75 -8.87 -16.05
C LEU A 82 17.60 -7.70 -16.50
N ASN A 83 16.98 -6.61 -16.91
CA ASN A 83 17.69 -5.42 -17.36
C ASN A 83 16.99 -4.14 -16.94
N HIS A 84 17.78 -3.09 -16.73
CA HIS A 84 17.32 -1.72 -16.59
C HIS A 84 17.43 -1.03 -17.95
N GLU A 85 16.34 -0.44 -18.43
CA GLU A 85 16.30 0.30 -19.68
C GLU A 85 15.78 1.71 -19.41
N GLY A 86 16.68 2.67 -19.35
CA GLY A 86 16.37 4.01 -18.84
C GLY A 86 15.82 3.93 -17.42
N ASP A 87 14.66 4.51 -17.20
CA ASP A 87 13.95 4.39 -15.92
C ASP A 87 13.08 3.12 -15.81
N GLY A 88 12.99 2.33 -16.86
CA GLY A 88 12.18 1.11 -16.90
C GLY A 88 12.96 -0.14 -16.49
N ARG A 89 12.21 -1.22 -16.26
CA ARG A 89 12.74 -2.56 -16.01
C ARG A 89 12.16 -3.53 -17.01
N VAL A 90 12.98 -4.41 -17.53
CA VAL A 90 12.60 -5.41 -18.53
C VAL A 90 13.07 -6.78 -18.07
N ALA A 91 12.25 -7.80 -18.28
CA ALA A 91 12.60 -9.17 -17.99
C ALA A 91 12.30 -10.05 -19.20
N LEU A 92 13.18 -10.97 -19.49
CA LEU A 92 13.01 -11.99 -20.53
C LEU A 92 13.18 -13.37 -19.94
N LEU A 93 12.12 -14.18 -20.00
CA LEU A 93 12.15 -15.59 -19.69
C LEU A 93 12.20 -16.39 -20.97
N ALA A 94 13.33 -17.08 -21.21
CA ALA A 94 13.61 -17.82 -22.44
C ALA A 94 12.99 -19.23 -22.45
N SER A 95 11.81 -19.38 -21.86
CA SER A 95 10.99 -20.58 -21.87
C SER A 95 9.55 -20.26 -21.55
N ASP A 96 8.63 -20.95 -22.16
CA ASP A 96 7.19 -20.90 -21.89
C ASP A 96 6.74 -21.98 -20.86
N GLN A 97 7.68 -22.71 -20.26
CA GLN A 97 7.41 -23.92 -19.48
C GLN A 97 7.30 -23.71 -17.97
N ALA A 98 7.36 -22.48 -17.49
CA ALA A 98 7.28 -22.18 -16.05
C ALA A 98 6.00 -22.74 -15.39
N TRP A 99 4.92 -22.91 -16.15
CA TRP A 99 3.66 -23.50 -15.69
C TRP A 99 3.78 -24.96 -15.24
N LEU A 100 4.80 -25.72 -15.70
CA LEU A 100 5.04 -27.10 -15.26
C LEU A 100 5.26 -27.16 -13.74
N TRP A 101 5.90 -26.15 -13.19
CA TRP A 101 6.11 -26.04 -11.75
C TRP A 101 4.82 -25.92 -10.96
N SER A 102 3.86 -25.12 -11.45
CA SER A 102 2.55 -25.00 -10.79
C SER A 102 1.69 -26.25 -10.90
N ARG A 103 1.93 -27.08 -11.91
CA ARG A 103 1.25 -28.37 -12.09
C ARG A 103 1.89 -29.50 -11.29
N GLY A 104 2.95 -29.25 -10.56
CA GLY A 104 3.64 -30.28 -9.77
C GLY A 104 4.47 -31.25 -10.60
N PHE A 105 4.78 -30.93 -11.86
CA PHE A 105 5.60 -31.78 -12.70
C PHE A 105 6.96 -32.03 -12.05
N GLU A 106 7.33 -33.29 -11.89
CA GLU A 106 8.58 -33.74 -11.21
C GLU A 106 8.80 -33.07 -9.84
N GLY A 107 7.75 -32.87 -9.05
CA GLY A 107 7.80 -32.22 -7.74
C GLY A 107 7.46 -30.73 -7.78
N GLY A 108 7.25 -30.17 -8.97
CA GLY A 108 6.89 -28.74 -9.12
C GLY A 108 8.05 -27.79 -8.88
N GLY A 109 7.73 -26.54 -8.53
CA GLY A 109 8.73 -25.52 -8.25
C GLY A 109 8.08 -24.20 -7.83
N PRO A 110 8.87 -23.17 -7.53
CA PRO A 110 8.40 -21.93 -6.94
C PRO A 110 7.87 -20.93 -7.99
N GLN A 111 7.08 -21.37 -8.97
CA GLN A 111 6.58 -20.55 -10.06
C GLN A 111 5.84 -19.31 -9.54
N GLN A 112 4.92 -19.50 -8.62
CA GLN A 112 4.09 -18.42 -8.09
C GLN A 112 4.94 -17.34 -7.43
N GLU A 113 5.90 -17.74 -6.61
CA GLU A 113 6.77 -16.81 -5.93
C GLU A 113 7.74 -16.12 -6.89
N LEU A 114 8.30 -16.85 -7.86
CA LEU A 114 9.15 -16.28 -8.90
C LEU A 114 8.40 -15.20 -9.69
N LEU A 115 7.21 -15.51 -10.19
CA LEU A 115 6.41 -14.56 -10.98
C LEU A 115 5.91 -13.39 -10.14
N ARG A 116 5.55 -13.63 -8.88
CA ARG A 116 5.17 -12.57 -7.94
C ARG A 116 6.32 -11.58 -7.75
N ARG A 117 7.51 -12.07 -7.40
CA ARG A 117 8.69 -11.22 -7.21
C ARG A 117 9.10 -10.51 -8.50
N LEU A 118 9.01 -11.20 -9.63
CA LEU A 118 9.32 -10.60 -10.93
C LEU A 118 8.37 -9.44 -11.24
N ALA A 119 7.06 -9.62 -11.02
CA ALA A 119 6.07 -8.56 -11.23
C ALA A 119 6.33 -7.36 -10.30
N HIS A 120 6.58 -7.59 -9.00
CA HIS A 120 6.89 -6.54 -8.04
C HIS A 120 8.22 -5.81 -8.36
N TRP A 121 9.23 -6.55 -8.83
CA TRP A 121 10.47 -5.95 -9.29
C TRP A 121 10.25 -5.04 -10.51
N LEU A 122 9.47 -5.50 -11.49
CA LEU A 122 9.09 -4.68 -12.66
C LEU A 122 8.31 -3.43 -12.28
N MET A 123 7.53 -3.47 -11.19
CA MET A 123 6.82 -2.32 -10.63
C MET A 123 7.71 -1.41 -9.75
N LYS A 124 9.01 -1.72 -9.64
CA LYS A 124 9.99 -0.97 -8.82
C LYS A 124 9.63 -0.92 -7.33
N GLU A 125 9.15 -2.03 -6.79
CA GLU A 125 8.89 -2.08 -5.35
C GLU A 125 10.20 -2.00 -4.54
N PRO A 126 10.28 -1.12 -3.53
CA PRO A 126 11.51 -0.87 -2.77
C PRO A 126 12.08 -2.11 -2.07
N GLN A 127 11.24 -3.10 -1.76
CA GLN A 127 11.65 -4.34 -1.13
C GLN A 127 12.46 -5.26 -2.06
N LEU A 128 12.38 -5.04 -3.37
CA LEU A 128 13.05 -5.82 -4.40
C LEU A 128 14.14 -5.03 -5.14
N GLU A 129 14.60 -3.92 -4.56
CA GLU A 129 15.79 -3.22 -5.05
C GLU A 129 17.05 -4.07 -4.83
N GLU A 130 17.95 -4.08 -5.81
CA GLU A 130 19.22 -4.82 -5.77
C GLU A 130 20.16 -4.21 -4.72
N GLU A 131 20.12 -2.89 -4.60
CA GLU A 131 20.89 -2.14 -3.62
C GLU A 131 19.96 -1.47 -2.64
N ALA A 132 19.80 -2.03 -1.44
CA ALA A 132 18.87 -1.54 -0.44
C ALA A 132 19.50 -1.54 0.96
N LEU A 133 19.18 -0.50 1.74
CA LEU A 133 19.50 -0.40 3.16
C LEU A 133 18.19 -0.16 3.91
N THR A 134 17.80 -1.09 4.79
CA THR A 134 16.56 -1.01 5.56
C THR A 134 16.83 -1.11 7.05
N ALA A 135 15.92 -0.54 7.84
CA ALA A 135 15.93 -0.62 9.30
C ALA A 135 14.50 -0.91 9.77
N ASP A 136 14.32 -2.07 10.36
CA ASP A 136 13.06 -2.53 10.94
C ASP A 136 13.11 -2.40 12.45
N VAL A 137 12.25 -1.54 13.01
CA VAL A 137 12.27 -1.16 14.43
C VAL A 137 11.23 -1.99 15.20
N SER A 138 11.67 -2.64 16.26
CA SER A 138 10.83 -3.38 17.19
C SER A 138 11.18 -2.98 18.64
N GLY A 139 10.45 -2.02 19.18
CA GLY A 139 10.79 -1.42 20.49
C GLY A 139 12.12 -0.67 20.40
N THR A 140 13.11 -1.12 21.17
CA THR A 140 14.50 -0.59 21.17
C THR A 140 15.43 -1.41 20.28
N GLU A 141 14.99 -2.54 19.77
CA GLU A 141 15.76 -3.38 18.88
C GLU A 141 15.52 -2.96 17.41
N VAL A 142 16.59 -2.76 16.67
CA VAL A 142 16.53 -2.35 15.27
C VAL A 142 17.28 -3.37 14.43
N THR A 143 16.57 -4.06 13.57
CA THR A 143 17.16 -4.98 12.59
C THR A 143 17.57 -4.19 11.35
N VAL A 144 18.87 -4.06 11.14
CA VAL A 144 19.43 -3.42 9.95
C VAL A 144 19.73 -4.48 8.91
N THR A 145 19.18 -4.30 7.71
CA THR A 145 19.40 -5.21 6.58
C THR A 145 19.96 -4.43 5.39
N ARG A 146 21.07 -4.92 4.84
CA ARG A 146 21.71 -4.42 3.62
C ARG A 146 21.62 -5.50 2.55
N ARG A 147 21.02 -5.16 1.42
CA ARG A 147 21.04 -5.98 0.21
C ARG A 147 21.96 -5.35 -0.82
N THR A 148 22.78 -6.18 -1.48
CA THR A 148 23.73 -5.71 -2.50
C THR A 148 24.08 -6.84 -3.48
N MET A 149 24.36 -6.47 -4.70
CA MET A 149 24.83 -7.42 -5.72
C MET A 149 26.34 -7.72 -5.60
N THR A 150 27.07 -6.93 -4.81
CA THR A 150 28.50 -7.14 -4.54
C THR A 150 28.74 -7.98 -3.29
N ASP A 151 29.78 -8.81 -3.32
CA ASP A 151 30.14 -9.66 -2.18
C ASP A 151 31.37 -9.07 -1.46
N SER A 152 31.14 -8.13 -0.56
CA SER A 152 32.18 -7.49 0.25
C SER A 152 31.70 -7.25 1.67
N ALA A 153 32.61 -7.29 2.63
CA ALA A 153 32.29 -6.93 4.01
C ALA A 153 31.78 -5.48 4.08
N ARG A 154 30.72 -5.28 4.86
CA ARG A 154 30.03 -4.01 4.96
C ARG A 154 30.00 -3.52 6.39
N THR A 155 30.13 -2.22 6.55
CA THR A 155 29.97 -1.53 7.84
C THR A 155 29.11 -0.30 7.60
N ALA A 156 28.00 -0.21 8.32
CA ALA A 156 27.15 0.96 8.29
C ALA A 156 27.54 1.92 9.42
N THR A 157 27.31 3.20 9.22
CA THR A 157 27.47 4.25 10.22
C THR A 157 26.08 4.59 10.75
N VAL A 158 25.92 4.57 12.08
CA VAL A 158 24.70 4.94 12.77
C VAL A 158 24.91 6.25 13.50
N THR A 159 24.09 7.25 13.22
CA THR A 159 24.04 8.51 13.99
C THR A 159 22.81 8.49 14.88
N ALA A 160 23.00 8.58 16.18
CA ALA A 160 21.94 8.59 17.17
C ALA A 160 21.31 10.00 17.33
N PRO A 161 20.17 10.13 18.03
CA PRO A 161 19.49 11.41 18.24
C PRO A 161 20.32 12.49 18.97
N ASP A 162 21.27 12.06 19.78
CA ASP A 162 22.23 12.96 20.48
C ASP A 162 23.40 13.40 19.61
N GLY A 163 23.47 12.96 18.34
CA GLY A 163 24.55 13.23 17.41
C GLY A 163 25.75 12.27 17.53
N SER A 164 25.73 11.31 18.45
CA SER A 164 26.80 10.31 18.55
C SER A 164 26.82 9.41 17.31
N ILE A 165 28.04 9.05 16.90
CA ILE A 165 28.27 8.24 15.69
C ILE A 165 28.90 6.92 16.11
N SER A 166 28.33 5.82 15.66
CA SER A 166 28.85 4.47 15.88
C SER A 166 28.93 3.66 14.59
N ALA A 167 29.87 2.75 14.51
CA ALA A 167 30.00 1.81 13.42
C ALA A 167 29.22 0.53 13.72
N LEU A 168 28.40 0.09 12.77
CA LEU A 168 27.63 -1.14 12.85
C LEU A 168 28.15 -2.12 11.79
N PRO A 169 28.92 -3.17 12.18
CA PRO A 169 29.29 -4.21 11.26
C PRO A 169 28.06 -4.96 10.75
N LEU A 170 28.04 -5.25 9.46
CA LEU A 170 26.99 -5.99 8.78
C LEU A 170 27.51 -7.37 8.35
N PRO A 171 27.40 -8.41 9.16
CA PRO A 171 27.78 -9.75 8.78
C PRO A 171 26.91 -10.32 7.67
N LYS A 172 27.51 -11.11 6.81
CA LYS A 172 26.84 -11.83 5.73
C LYS A 172 25.94 -12.93 6.29
N VAL A 173 24.67 -12.91 5.95
CA VAL A 173 23.68 -13.95 6.31
C VAL A 173 23.47 -14.92 5.14
N GLN A 174 23.39 -14.38 3.92
CA GLN A 174 23.22 -15.12 2.68
C GLN A 174 23.97 -14.36 1.56
N PRO A 175 24.19 -14.97 0.38
CA PRO A 175 24.70 -14.24 -0.76
C PRO A 175 23.92 -12.95 -1.00
N GLY A 176 24.59 -11.80 -1.04
CA GLY A 176 23.97 -10.49 -1.25
C GLY A 176 23.12 -9.94 -0.10
N LEU A 177 23.04 -10.63 1.03
CA LEU A 177 22.25 -10.20 2.19
C LEU A 177 23.11 -10.13 3.45
N TYR A 178 23.18 -8.95 4.04
CA TYR A 178 23.91 -8.64 5.26
C TYR A 178 22.91 -8.12 6.32
N ARG A 179 23.05 -8.54 7.56
CA ARG A 179 22.13 -8.17 8.63
C ARG A 179 22.85 -8.00 9.94
N SER A 180 22.45 -7.00 10.69
CA SER A 180 22.88 -6.79 12.07
C SER A 180 21.71 -6.33 12.91
N VAL A 181 21.83 -6.51 14.22
CA VAL A 181 20.87 -6.01 15.20
C VAL A 181 21.55 -4.92 16.00
N LEU A 182 20.91 -3.76 16.05
CA LEU A 182 21.31 -2.60 16.83
C LEU A 182 20.37 -2.45 18.00
N ASN A 183 20.91 -2.30 19.21
CA ASN A 183 20.13 -1.82 20.35
C ASN A 183 20.18 -0.29 20.38
N ALA A 184 19.02 0.35 20.26
CA ALA A 184 18.85 1.79 20.20
C ALA A 184 18.03 2.28 21.42
N PRO A 185 18.68 2.49 22.59
CA PRO A 185 17.98 2.80 23.84
C PRO A 185 17.41 4.22 23.88
N ALA A 186 17.98 5.16 23.12
CA ALA A 186 17.51 6.53 23.06
C ALA A 186 16.30 6.64 22.12
N MET A 187 15.23 7.27 22.58
CA MET A 187 14.11 7.59 21.71
C MET A 187 14.45 8.78 20.81
N GLY A 188 14.07 8.70 19.55
CA GLY A 188 14.27 9.76 18.60
C GLY A 188 14.65 9.28 17.21
N LEU A 189 15.17 10.20 16.42
CA LEU A 189 15.50 10.00 15.02
C LEU A 189 16.94 9.50 14.90
N TYR A 190 17.12 8.37 14.26
CA TYR A 190 18.40 7.76 13.91
C TYR A 190 18.63 7.88 12.41
N ARG A 191 19.90 8.03 12.05
CA ARG A 191 20.35 8.04 10.66
C ARG A 191 21.34 6.91 10.45
N LEU A 192 21.07 6.07 9.45
CA LEU A 192 21.91 4.96 9.04
C LEU A 192 22.51 5.27 7.66
N LYS A 193 23.80 5.12 7.51
CA LYS A 193 24.49 5.36 6.23
C LYS A 193 25.47 4.22 5.92
N GLU A 194 25.43 3.75 4.67
CA GLU A 194 26.41 2.80 4.11
C GLU A 194 26.69 3.17 2.65
N GLY A 195 27.93 3.59 2.36
CA GLY A 195 28.28 4.15 1.06
C GLY A 195 27.43 5.35 0.70
N ASP A 196 26.74 5.28 -0.44
CA ASP A 196 25.83 6.32 -0.92
C ASP A 196 24.39 6.14 -0.41
N LEU A 197 24.09 5.00 0.25
CA LEU A 197 22.77 4.72 0.80
C LEU A 197 22.63 5.34 2.18
N GLU A 198 21.50 6.02 2.35
CA GLU A 198 21.11 6.60 3.62
C GLU A 198 19.66 6.22 3.96
N ARG A 199 19.44 5.84 5.23
CA ARG A 199 18.13 5.53 5.76
C ARG A 199 17.91 6.23 7.08
N VAL A 200 16.75 6.86 7.24
CA VAL A 200 16.32 7.46 8.50
C VAL A 200 15.23 6.59 9.10
N PHE A 201 15.31 6.35 10.41
CA PHE A 201 14.31 5.62 11.17
C PHE A 201 14.09 6.26 12.54
N VAL A 202 12.95 6.00 13.14
CA VAL A 202 12.57 6.54 14.45
C VAL A 202 12.45 5.39 15.44
N VAL A 203 13.10 5.54 16.59
CA VAL A 203 12.98 4.63 17.72
C VAL A 203 12.13 5.32 18.79
N GLY A 204 11.13 4.63 19.24
CA GLY A 204 10.16 5.11 20.20
C GLY A 204 8.75 4.72 19.78
N PRO A 205 7.77 4.91 20.66
CA PRO A 205 6.40 4.58 20.31
C PRO A 205 5.94 5.48 19.18
N ALA A 206 5.57 4.86 18.05
CA ALA A 206 5.12 5.55 16.84
C ALA A 206 3.88 6.43 17.12
N SER A 207 3.09 6.08 18.12
CA SER A 207 1.99 6.88 18.65
C SER A 207 1.62 6.39 20.05
N PRO A 208 2.37 6.82 21.10
CA PRO A 208 2.09 6.36 22.47
C PRO A 208 0.68 6.67 22.92
N ARG A 209 0.13 7.81 22.50
CA ARG A 209 -1.19 8.27 22.92
C ARG A 209 -2.33 7.49 22.29
N GLU A 210 -2.16 6.96 21.08
CA GLU A 210 -3.19 6.17 20.41
C GLU A 210 -3.35 4.79 21.04
N PHE A 211 -2.27 4.20 21.57
CA PHE A 211 -2.30 2.89 22.21
C PHE A 211 -2.58 2.95 23.70
N GLU A 212 -2.29 4.06 24.39
CA GLU A 212 -2.58 4.23 25.81
C GLU A 212 -4.08 4.22 26.13
N ASN A 213 -4.94 4.63 25.17
CA ASN A 213 -6.39 4.70 25.32
C ASN A 213 -7.11 3.92 24.21
N ALA A 214 -6.62 2.72 23.88
CA ALA A 214 -7.24 1.86 22.87
C ALA A 214 -8.62 1.31 23.28
N VAL A 215 -8.94 1.33 24.57
CA VAL A 215 -10.24 0.91 25.08
C VAL A 215 -11.15 2.14 25.20
N ALA A 216 -12.31 2.08 24.52
CA ALA A 216 -13.31 3.14 24.63
C ALA A 216 -13.82 3.26 26.06
N THR A 217 -13.47 4.36 26.76
CA THR A 217 -13.91 4.65 28.12
C THR A 217 -14.79 5.91 28.16
N ALA A 218 -15.62 5.99 29.20
CA ALA A 218 -16.42 7.19 29.47
C ALA A 218 -15.68 8.23 30.34
N ASP A 219 -14.47 7.91 30.80
CA ASP A 219 -13.80 8.65 31.89
C ASP A 219 -13.51 10.11 31.52
N SER A 220 -13.08 10.36 30.30
CA SER A 220 -12.75 11.70 29.81
C SER A 220 -13.96 12.56 29.49
N LEU A 221 -15.01 11.98 28.87
CA LEU A 221 -16.18 12.70 28.37
C LEU A 221 -17.41 12.54 29.29
N GLY A 222 -17.40 11.58 30.17
CA GLY A 222 -18.50 11.33 31.13
C GLY A 222 -18.88 12.55 31.97
N PRO A 223 -17.91 13.26 32.60
CA PRO A 223 -18.21 14.47 33.36
C PRO A 223 -18.82 15.58 32.51
N ILE A 224 -18.37 15.76 31.27
CA ILE A 224 -18.93 16.76 30.34
C ILE A 224 -20.33 16.38 29.90
N ALA A 225 -20.54 15.11 29.58
CA ALA A 225 -21.87 14.61 29.22
C ALA A 225 -22.85 14.77 30.37
N SER A 226 -22.44 14.46 31.60
CA SER A 226 -23.27 14.59 32.79
C SER A 226 -23.61 16.06 33.10
N SER A 227 -22.66 16.99 32.96
CA SER A 227 -22.90 18.43 33.21
C SER A 227 -23.88 19.06 32.24
N THR A 228 -24.08 18.46 31.07
CA THR A 228 -25.02 18.90 30.02
C THR A 228 -26.31 18.07 30.01
N ASN A 229 -26.61 17.32 31.07
CA ASN A 229 -27.71 16.37 31.13
C ASN A 229 -27.71 15.30 30.04
N GLY A 230 -26.54 15.07 29.41
CA GLY A 230 -26.30 14.02 28.44
C GLY A 230 -25.83 12.73 29.11
N GLY A 231 -25.57 11.70 28.32
CA GLY A 231 -25.06 10.43 28.79
C GLY A 231 -24.13 9.76 27.77
N VAL A 232 -23.38 8.77 28.22
CA VAL A 232 -22.53 7.93 27.38
C VAL A 232 -23.25 6.60 27.16
N LEU A 233 -23.37 6.22 25.90
CA LEU A 233 -23.97 4.95 25.48
C LEU A 233 -22.92 4.11 24.74
N ARG A 234 -22.89 2.82 25.02
CA ARG A 234 -22.05 1.88 24.30
C ARG A 234 -22.76 1.35 23.07
N LEU A 235 -22.11 1.40 21.93
CA LEU A 235 -22.66 0.91 20.64
C LEU A 235 -22.68 -0.61 20.53
N GLU A 236 -22.05 -1.34 21.45
CA GLU A 236 -22.08 -2.81 21.52
C GLU A 236 -23.52 -3.36 21.64
N THR A 237 -24.43 -2.57 22.20
CA THR A 237 -25.84 -2.93 22.35
C THR A 237 -26.74 -2.47 21.19
N GLY A 238 -26.14 -1.90 20.15
CA GLY A 238 -26.80 -1.35 18.97
C GLY A 238 -26.80 0.18 18.92
N ILE A 239 -27.21 0.73 17.78
CA ILE A 239 -27.29 2.18 17.57
C ILE A 239 -28.49 2.73 18.34
N PRO A 240 -28.31 3.71 19.25
CA PRO A 240 -29.41 4.27 20.02
C PRO A 240 -30.37 5.06 19.13
N SER A 241 -31.64 5.04 19.46
CA SER A 241 -32.62 5.89 18.79
C SER A 241 -32.49 7.35 19.22
N SER A 242 -32.64 8.30 18.29
CA SER A 242 -32.61 9.73 18.58
C SER A 242 -34.01 10.24 18.98
N ARG A 243 -34.09 11.10 20.01
CA ARG A 243 -35.33 11.73 20.48
C ARG A 243 -35.11 13.21 20.73
N GLN A 244 -36.07 14.04 20.43
CA GLN A 244 -36.04 15.45 20.81
C GLN A 244 -36.44 15.60 22.28
N VAL A 245 -35.62 16.28 23.07
CA VAL A 245 -35.82 16.48 24.50
C VAL A 245 -35.88 17.97 24.82
N ARG A 246 -36.75 18.37 25.72
CA ARG A 246 -36.85 19.77 26.18
C ARG A 246 -35.64 20.11 27.04
N GLU A 247 -35.24 21.38 26.99
CA GLU A 247 -34.15 21.91 27.79
C GLU A 247 -34.34 21.63 29.28
N GLY A 248 -33.25 21.29 29.98
CA GLY A 248 -33.26 20.96 31.43
C GLY A 248 -33.67 19.53 31.77
N ARG A 249 -34.04 18.70 30.81
CA ARG A 249 -34.35 17.27 31.06
C ARG A 249 -33.17 16.38 30.69
N PRO A 250 -33.03 15.20 31.35
CA PRO A 250 -32.02 14.23 30.94
C PRO A 250 -32.16 13.86 29.47
N ALA A 251 -31.08 14.00 28.73
CA ALA A 251 -31.03 13.76 27.27
C ALA A 251 -30.49 12.36 26.93
N PHE A 252 -30.66 11.37 27.78
CA PHE A 252 -30.28 9.99 27.54
C PHE A 252 -31.13 8.99 28.30
N GLY A 253 -31.12 7.73 27.84
CA GLY A 253 -31.78 6.62 28.51
C GLY A 253 -31.43 5.28 27.84
N ARG A 254 -32.07 4.20 28.28
CA ARG A 254 -31.78 2.88 27.74
C ARG A 254 -32.10 2.82 26.23
N GLY A 255 -31.06 2.75 25.38
CA GLY A 255 -31.17 2.61 23.93
C GLY A 255 -31.62 3.88 23.18
N TRP A 256 -31.57 5.06 23.79
CA TRP A 256 -31.87 6.30 23.12
C TRP A 256 -31.00 7.46 23.60
N ILE A 257 -30.78 8.44 22.71
CA ILE A 257 -30.06 9.68 22.94
C ILE A 257 -30.98 10.86 22.60
N GLY A 258 -30.96 11.90 23.46
CA GLY A 258 -31.74 13.10 23.29
C GLY A 258 -30.98 14.20 22.55
N ILE A 259 -31.69 14.95 21.73
CA ILE A 259 -31.22 16.16 21.08
C ILE A 259 -32.04 17.32 21.61
N THR A 260 -31.40 18.28 22.28
CA THR A 260 -32.03 19.50 22.75
C THR A 260 -31.93 20.57 21.66
N PRO A 261 -33.03 21.12 21.16
CA PRO A 261 -32.99 22.20 20.18
C PRO A 261 -32.38 23.46 20.82
N ARG A 262 -31.37 24.02 20.19
CA ARG A 262 -30.68 25.25 20.65
C ARG A 262 -31.11 26.49 19.88
N GLU A 263 -32.05 26.36 18.95
CA GLU A 263 -32.43 27.42 18.01
C GLU A 263 -31.24 28.03 17.24
N ALA A 264 -30.07 27.41 17.34
CA ALA A 264 -28.87 27.80 16.62
C ALA A 264 -28.91 27.14 15.25
N TYR A 265 -29.15 27.92 14.22
CA TYR A 265 -29.12 27.46 12.85
C TYR A 265 -28.26 28.37 12.00
N ARG A 266 -27.63 27.78 11.00
CA ARG A 266 -26.96 28.51 9.94
C ARG A 266 -27.81 28.36 8.69
N THR A 267 -28.31 29.50 8.19
CA THR A 267 -29.04 29.51 6.92
C THR A 267 -28.08 29.10 5.80
N VAL A 268 -28.29 27.93 5.22
CA VAL A 268 -27.49 27.37 4.12
C VAL A 268 -28.14 27.70 2.78
N ASP A 269 -29.49 27.76 2.76
CA ASP A 269 -30.27 28.07 1.57
C ASP A 269 -31.55 28.79 1.99
N LEU A 270 -31.94 29.83 1.27
CA LEU A 270 -33.19 30.55 1.47
C LEU A 270 -34.10 30.33 0.25
N ARG A 271 -35.08 29.46 0.39
CA ARG A 271 -36.05 29.27 -0.66
C ARG A 271 -37.25 30.19 -0.45
N VAL A 272 -37.35 31.18 -1.28
CA VAL A 272 -38.50 32.05 -1.33
C VAL A 272 -39.53 31.47 -2.31
N THR A 273 -40.63 30.99 -1.76
CA THR A 273 -41.77 30.54 -2.58
C THR A 273 -42.84 31.62 -2.57
N PRO A 274 -43.29 32.12 -3.72
CA PRO A 274 -44.36 33.12 -3.75
C PRO A 274 -45.63 32.49 -3.20
N LEU A 275 -46.33 33.23 -2.32
CA LEU A 275 -47.58 32.79 -1.70
C LEU A 275 -48.71 32.54 -2.69
N LEU A 276 -48.68 33.24 -3.83
CA LEU A 276 -49.66 33.08 -4.90
C LEU A 276 -48.95 32.73 -6.21
N PRO A 277 -49.48 31.83 -6.99
CA PRO A 277 -48.92 31.55 -8.32
C PRO A 277 -48.95 32.80 -9.23
N ALA A 278 -47.94 32.93 -10.05
CA ALA A 278 -47.74 34.11 -10.90
C ALA A 278 -48.95 34.52 -11.79
N TRP A 279 -49.70 33.49 -12.26
CA TRP A 279 -50.89 33.75 -13.07
C TRP A 279 -52.05 34.38 -12.23
N LEU A 280 -52.17 34.07 -10.94
CA LEU A 280 -53.20 34.57 -10.02
C LEU A 280 -52.85 36.02 -9.65
N THR A 281 -51.61 36.35 -9.42
CA THR A 281 -51.15 37.74 -9.19
C THR A 281 -51.39 38.59 -10.42
N LEU A 282 -51.06 38.08 -11.59
CA LEU A 282 -51.34 38.78 -12.85
C LEU A 282 -52.84 39.02 -13.09
N ALA A 283 -53.66 37.99 -12.88
CA ALA A 283 -55.11 38.08 -13.01
C ALA A 283 -55.70 39.11 -12.02
N SER A 284 -55.21 39.13 -10.79
CA SER A 284 -55.65 40.13 -9.78
C SER A 284 -55.30 41.55 -10.17
N VAL A 285 -54.09 41.79 -10.72
CA VAL A 285 -53.70 43.10 -11.19
C VAL A 285 -54.53 43.55 -12.38
N LEU A 286 -54.76 42.66 -13.35
CA LEU A 286 -55.64 42.95 -14.51
C LEU A 286 -57.08 43.24 -14.08
N ALA A 287 -57.63 42.49 -13.13
CA ALA A 287 -58.96 42.70 -12.60
C ALA A 287 -59.08 44.07 -11.89
N LEU A 288 -58.07 44.45 -11.10
CA LEU A 288 -58.02 45.76 -10.45
C LEU A 288 -57.91 46.89 -11.46
N MET A 289 -57.12 46.76 -12.52
CA MET A 289 -57.03 47.73 -13.61
C MET A 289 -58.38 47.88 -14.35
N LEU A 290 -59.04 46.78 -14.65
CA LEU A 290 -60.37 46.81 -15.27
C LEU A 290 -61.39 47.50 -14.39
N LEU A 291 -61.40 47.15 -13.08
CA LEU A 291 -62.29 47.82 -12.11
C LEU A 291 -62.02 49.33 -12.00
N ALA A 292 -60.76 49.73 -11.97
CA ALA A 292 -60.36 51.12 -11.98
C ALA A 292 -60.87 51.86 -13.23
N TRP A 293 -60.66 51.24 -14.41
CA TRP A 293 -61.11 51.77 -15.71
C TRP A 293 -62.65 51.92 -15.77
N ILE A 294 -63.37 50.87 -15.36
CA ILE A 294 -64.84 50.89 -15.30
C ILE A 294 -65.35 51.98 -14.32
N SER A 295 -64.68 52.11 -13.16
CA SER A 295 -65.05 53.12 -12.18
C SER A 295 -64.82 54.56 -12.67
N GLU A 296 -63.72 54.77 -13.39
CA GLU A 296 -63.47 56.03 -14.06
C GLU A 296 -64.44 56.37 -15.17
N GLY A 297 -64.79 55.38 -16.00
CA GLY A 297 -65.80 55.50 -17.05
C GLY A 297 -67.20 55.81 -16.49
N ARG A 298 -67.54 55.26 -15.35
CA ARG A 298 -68.81 55.56 -14.66
C ARG A 298 -68.81 56.99 -14.07
N ARG A 299 -67.74 57.48 -13.47
CA ARG A 299 -67.62 58.85 -12.98
C ARG A 299 -67.74 59.89 -14.07
N ARG A 300 -67.17 59.66 -15.25
CA ARG A 300 -67.31 60.57 -16.43
C ARG A 300 -68.76 60.66 -16.96
N ARG A 301 -69.57 59.61 -16.80
CA ARG A 301 -71.01 59.64 -17.22
C ARG A 301 -71.90 60.34 -16.22
N GLN A 302 -71.51 60.65 -15.01
CA GLN A 302 -72.30 61.37 -14.03
C GLN A 302 -72.01 62.87 -14.00
N ILE A 303 -71.02 63.37 -14.72
CA ILE A 303 -70.61 64.79 -14.79
C ILE A 303 -70.94 65.44 -16.15
N GLY A 304 -71.48 64.66 -17.11
CA GLY A 304 -72.06 65.17 -18.37
C GLY A 304 -73.55 64.94 -18.36
#